data_1e08ec20aea465b4dd2940a26e5d8b94
#
_entry.id   1e08ec20aea465b4dd2940a26e5d8b94
#
_cell.length_a   1.000
_cell.length_b   1.000
_cell.length_c   1.000
_cell.angle_alpha   90.00
_cell.angle_beta   90.00
_cell.angle_gamma   90.00
#
_symmetry.space_group_name_H-M   'P 1'
#
loop_
_entity.id
_entity.type
_entity.pdbx_description
1 polymer ?
#
loop_
_entity_poly.entity_id
_entity_poly.type
_entity_poly.pdbx_seq_one_letter_code
_entity_poly.pdbx_strand_id
1 'polypeptide(L)'
;MNLPGKRVGIFSSLFVLSALASTVTSVSAQFRQPSAQLTTAVEEQIFRPGDTATLKLDVQLPEDIHVQSDKPRDPYVIPTVLTLTLPKGLTLQAITYPESTDFQLVGWEEPLLVFEHEFTIEVQLTLGAGLTTGEIVIPGVFLYQACDDRICFPPK
;
A
#
# COMPACT_ATOMS: atom_id res chain seq x y z
N MET A 1 -30.56 87.92 40.18
CA MET A 1 -29.86 87.72 38.90
C MET A 1 -29.34 86.30 38.90
N ASN A 2 -30.10 85.36 38.28
CA ASN A 2 -29.82 83.97 38.26
C ASN A 2 -29.24 83.58 36.86
N LEU A 3 -28.08 83.02 36.84
CA LEU A 3 -27.47 82.43 35.63
C LEU A 3 -27.74 80.94 35.58
N PRO A 4 -28.19 80.41 34.45
CA PRO A 4 -28.46 78.95 34.32
C PRO A 4 -27.18 78.20 33.99
N GLY A 5 -26.91 77.17 34.75
CA GLY A 5 -25.81 76.20 34.52
C GLY A 5 -26.02 75.35 33.30
N LYS A 6 -25.01 75.32 32.44
CA LYS A 6 -24.91 74.39 31.27
C LYS A 6 -24.55 73.01 31.75
N ARG A 7 -25.41 72.01 31.52
CA ARG A 7 -25.08 70.57 31.67
C ARG A 7 -24.39 70.09 30.41
N VAL A 8 -23.14 69.68 30.57
CA VAL A 8 -22.39 68.97 29.52
C VAL A 8 -22.71 67.48 29.61
N GLY A 9 -23.40 66.98 28.62
CA GLY A 9 -23.67 65.53 28.47
C GLY A 9 -22.45 64.86 27.91
N ILE A 10 -21.90 63.90 28.67
CA ILE A 10 -20.82 63.01 28.21
C ILE A 10 -21.47 61.86 27.47
N PHE A 11 -21.36 61.83 26.13
CA PHE A 11 -21.70 60.65 25.32
C PHE A 11 -20.58 59.67 25.44
N SER A 12 -20.80 58.60 26.20
CA SER A 12 -19.90 57.39 26.26
C SER A 12 -20.13 56.55 25.02
N SER A 13 -19.23 56.68 24.06
CA SER A 13 -19.26 55.87 22.84
C SER A 13 -18.62 54.50 23.13
N LEU A 14 -19.46 53.48 23.30
CA LEU A 14 -18.99 52.09 23.46
C LEU A 14 -18.56 51.56 22.09
N PHE A 15 -17.25 51.50 21.86
CA PHE A 15 -16.66 50.77 20.70
C PHE A 15 -16.67 49.28 21.02
N VAL A 16 -17.61 48.54 20.39
CA VAL A 16 -17.60 47.08 20.41
C VAL A 16 -16.60 46.61 19.34
N LEU A 17 -15.42 46.19 19.80
CA LEU A 17 -14.40 45.57 18.95
C LEU A 17 -14.80 44.10 18.69
N SER A 18 -15.43 43.86 17.53
CA SER A 18 -15.78 42.52 17.09
C SER A 18 -14.51 41.81 16.57
N ALA A 19 -13.90 40.94 17.38
CA ALA A 19 -12.79 40.12 16.97
C ALA A 19 -13.30 38.97 16.08
N LEU A 20 -13.10 39.06 14.75
CA LEU A 20 -13.29 37.94 13.84
C LEU A 20 -12.18 36.93 14.10
N ALA A 21 -12.49 35.87 14.81
CA ALA A 21 -11.61 34.70 14.93
C ALA A 21 -11.62 33.91 13.58
N SER A 22 -10.60 34.15 12.76
CA SER A 22 -10.37 33.33 11.54
C SER A 22 -9.89 31.94 11.96
N THR A 23 -10.75 30.95 11.88
CA THR A 23 -10.37 29.54 12.05
C THR A 23 -9.61 29.06 10.81
N VAL A 24 -8.29 28.96 10.94
CA VAL A 24 -7.44 28.33 9.91
C VAL A 24 -7.65 26.81 9.99
N THR A 25 -8.48 26.26 9.11
CA THR A 25 -8.58 24.83 8.91
C THR A 25 -7.35 24.35 8.15
N SER A 26 -6.40 23.71 8.85
CA SER A 26 -5.28 23.03 8.23
C SER A 26 -5.80 21.81 7.48
N VAL A 27 -5.90 21.89 6.16
CA VAL A 27 -6.13 20.73 5.29
C VAL A 27 -4.80 19.98 5.22
N SER A 28 -4.65 18.95 6.04
CA SER A 28 -3.56 17.98 5.87
C SER A 28 -3.86 17.16 4.60
N ALA A 29 -3.19 17.50 3.49
CA ALA A 29 -3.15 16.65 2.31
C ALA A 29 -2.40 15.35 2.71
N GLN A 30 -3.12 14.32 3.08
CA GLN A 30 -2.55 12.99 3.27
C GLN A 30 -2.17 12.47 1.89
N PHE A 31 -0.89 12.39 1.62
CA PHE A 31 -0.37 11.75 0.42
C PHE A 31 -0.71 10.26 0.51
N ARG A 32 -1.78 9.86 -0.19
CA ARG A 32 -2.25 8.48 -0.16
C ARG A 32 -1.37 7.66 -1.09
N GLN A 33 -0.42 6.94 -0.50
CA GLN A 33 0.42 6.01 -1.25
C GLN A 33 -0.44 4.92 -1.90
N PRO A 34 -0.22 4.60 -3.20
CA PRO A 34 -0.94 3.53 -3.87
C PRO A 34 -0.73 2.18 -3.17
N SER A 35 -1.76 1.34 -3.18
CA SER A 35 -1.73 0.01 -2.55
C SER A 35 -2.23 -1.04 -3.52
N ALA A 36 -1.50 -2.15 -3.63
CA ALA A 36 -1.96 -3.34 -4.29
C ALA A 36 -3.15 -3.97 -3.53
N GLN A 37 -4.08 -4.55 -4.28
CA GLN A 37 -5.13 -5.42 -3.74
C GLN A 37 -4.68 -6.87 -3.93
N LEU A 38 -4.82 -7.68 -2.88
CA LEU A 38 -4.36 -9.07 -2.87
C LEU A 38 -5.55 -9.99 -2.70
N THR A 39 -5.64 -11.01 -3.54
CA THR A 39 -6.63 -12.10 -3.43
C THR A 39 -5.90 -13.43 -3.50
N THR A 40 -6.25 -14.35 -2.62
CA THR A 40 -5.66 -15.70 -2.62
C THR A 40 -6.66 -16.71 -3.17
N ALA A 41 -6.16 -17.62 -4.00
CA ALA A 41 -6.92 -18.76 -4.51
C ALA A 41 -6.10 -20.05 -4.38
N VAL A 42 -6.81 -21.18 -4.30
CA VAL A 42 -6.23 -22.51 -4.27
C VAL A 42 -6.86 -23.33 -5.40
N GLU A 43 -6.04 -24.02 -6.19
CA GLU A 43 -6.55 -24.76 -7.35
C GLU A 43 -7.42 -25.96 -6.96
N GLU A 44 -7.09 -26.65 -5.86
CA GLU A 44 -7.86 -27.77 -5.33
C GLU A 44 -8.37 -27.48 -3.92
N GLN A 45 -9.55 -28.00 -3.59
CA GLN A 45 -10.16 -27.81 -2.26
C GLN A 45 -9.90 -28.94 -1.28
N ILE A 46 -9.42 -30.08 -1.77
CA ILE A 46 -9.16 -31.28 -0.94
C ILE A 46 -7.77 -31.83 -1.24
N PHE A 47 -6.91 -31.78 -0.24
CA PHE A 47 -5.56 -32.29 -0.31
C PHE A 47 -5.37 -33.50 0.62
N ARG A 48 -4.45 -34.38 0.25
CA ARG A 48 -4.00 -35.52 1.06
C ARG A 48 -2.56 -35.31 1.51
N PRO A 49 -2.15 -35.93 2.62
CA PRO A 49 -0.74 -35.94 2.99
C PRO A 49 0.13 -36.52 1.85
N GLY A 50 1.18 -35.81 1.49
CA GLY A 50 2.06 -36.15 0.35
C GLY A 50 1.74 -35.40 -0.94
N ASP A 51 0.58 -34.78 -1.05
CA ASP A 51 0.20 -34.01 -2.25
C ASP A 51 1.03 -32.71 -2.35
N THR A 52 1.07 -32.17 -3.56
CA THR A 52 1.55 -30.80 -3.83
C THR A 52 0.35 -29.90 -4.03
N ALA A 53 0.30 -28.79 -3.27
CA ALA A 53 -0.71 -27.73 -3.42
C ALA A 53 -0.11 -26.56 -4.17
N THR A 54 -0.85 -26.00 -5.14
CA THR A 54 -0.53 -24.74 -5.78
C THR A 54 -1.48 -23.67 -5.25
N LEU A 55 -0.90 -22.67 -4.55
CA LEU A 55 -1.61 -21.49 -4.13
C LEU A 55 -1.33 -20.38 -5.13
N LYS A 56 -2.35 -19.57 -5.44
CA LYS A 56 -2.24 -18.38 -6.27
C LYS A 56 -2.48 -17.14 -5.42
N LEU A 57 -1.58 -16.18 -5.54
CA LEU A 57 -1.74 -14.85 -5.01
C LEU A 57 -1.96 -13.91 -6.20
N ASP A 58 -3.20 -13.51 -6.42
CA ASP A 58 -3.56 -12.53 -7.43
C ASP A 58 -3.36 -11.14 -6.87
N VAL A 59 -2.57 -10.35 -7.57
CA VAL A 59 -2.20 -8.98 -7.23
C VAL A 59 -2.82 -8.05 -8.24
N GLN A 60 -3.63 -7.10 -7.78
CA GLN A 60 -4.20 -6.05 -8.62
C GLN A 60 -3.64 -4.70 -8.20
N LEU A 61 -3.04 -3.99 -9.14
CA LEU A 61 -2.49 -2.66 -8.95
C LEU A 61 -3.51 -1.60 -9.37
N PRO A 62 -3.46 -0.40 -8.76
CA PRO A 62 -4.18 0.76 -9.29
C PRO A 62 -3.73 1.10 -10.71
N GLU A 63 -4.58 1.80 -11.44
CA GLU A 63 -4.26 2.34 -12.78
C GLU A 63 -3.00 3.22 -12.71
N ASP A 64 -2.14 3.19 -13.73
CA ASP A 64 -0.88 3.92 -13.85
C ASP A 64 0.17 3.60 -12.76
N ILE A 65 -0.03 2.51 -12.00
CA ILE A 65 0.93 2.03 -11.01
C ILE A 65 1.55 0.71 -11.47
N HIS A 66 2.86 0.62 -11.31
CA HIS A 66 3.63 -0.60 -11.47
C HIS A 66 4.46 -0.86 -10.20
N VAL A 67 4.89 -2.10 -10.02
CA VAL A 67 5.80 -2.49 -8.93
C VAL A 67 7.07 -3.09 -9.51
N GLN A 68 8.18 -2.94 -8.79
CA GLN A 68 9.44 -3.57 -9.21
C GLN A 68 9.27 -5.09 -9.32
N SER A 69 9.97 -5.72 -10.27
CA SER A 69 9.98 -7.18 -10.37
C SER A 69 10.65 -7.82 -9.16
N ASP A 70 10.58 -9.14 -9.06
CA ASP A 70 11.32 -9.94 -8.08
C ASP A 70 12.85 -9.93 -8.33
N LYS A 71 13.27 -9.57 -9.55
CA LYS A 71 14.68 -9.52 -9.99
C LYS A 71 14.97 -8.22 -10.75
N PRO A 72 14.93 -7.07 -10.07
CA PRO A 72 15.21 -5.80 -10.72
C PRO A 72 16.65 -5.75 -11.23
N ARG A 73 16.88 -5.00 -12.31
CA ARG A 73 18.25 -4.77 -12.85
C ARG A 73 19.06 -3.87 -11.95
N ASP A 74 18.42 -2.81 -11.42
CA ASP A 74 19.08 -1.83 -10.57
C ASP A 74 19.07 -2.31 -9.10
N PRO A 75 20.23 -2.41 -8.44
CA PRO A 75 20.34 -2.86 -7.05
C PRO A 75 19.79 -1.84 -6.03
N TYR A 76 19.50 -0.62 -6.43
CA TYR A 76 18.96 0.43 -5.54
C TYR A 76 17.43 0.43 -5.44
N VAL A 77 16.73 -0.27 -6.33
CA VAL A 77 15.28 -0.43 -6.23
C VAL A 77 14.93 -1.64 -5.36
N ILE A 78 13.78 -1.57 -4.73
CA ILE A 78 13.30 -2.61 -3.82
C ILE A 78 12.52 -3.67 -4.62
N PRO A 79 12.97 -4.94 -4.63
CA PRO A 79 12.27 -5.99 -5.35
C PRO A 79 10.92 -6.32 -4.72
N THR A 80 10.01 -6.87 -5.53
CA THR A 80 8.79 -7.51 -5.03
C THR A 80 9.12 -8.86 -4.43
N VAL A 81 8.77 -9.08 -3.16
CA VAL A 81 9.09 -10.30 -2.41
C VAL A 81 7.87 -10.80 -1.66
N LEU A 82 7.50 -12.06 -1.89
CA LEU A 82 6.53 -12.80 -1.07
C LEU A 82 7.30 -13.67 -0.06
N THR A 83 7.07 -13.46 1.22
CA THR A 83 7.61 -14.28 2.30
C THR A 83 6.48 -14.99 3.02
N LEU A 84 6.60 -16.31 3.24
CA LEU A 84 5.60 -17.12 3.92
C LEU A 84 6.14 -17.68 5.23
N THR A 85 5.30 -17.70 6.26
CA THR A 85 5.57 -18.41 7.51
C THR A 85 4.82 -19.74 7.47
N LEU A 86 5.54 -20.81 7.14
CA LEU A 86 4.91 -22.11 6.96
C LEU A 86 4.63 -22.79 8.30
N PRO A 87 3.39 -23.25 8.53
CA PRO A 87 3.08 -24.17 9.62
C PRO A 87 3.86 -25.49 9.50
N LYS A 88 4.03 -26.14 10.65
CA LYS A 88 4.68 -27.45 10.70
C LYS A 88 3.96 -28.47 9.80
N GLY A 89 4.72 -29.15 8.98
CA GLY A 89 4.18 -30.15 8.03
C GLY A 89 3.96 -29.61 6.61
N LEU A 90 4.17 -28.31 6.36
CA LEU A 90 4.26 -27.77 5.01
C LEU A 90 5.71 -27.51 4.64
N THR A 91 6.03 -27.75 3.35
CA THR A 91 7.36 -27.45 2.80
C THR A 91 7.19 -26.61 1.54
N LEU A 92 7.86 -25.45 1.48
CA LEU A 92 7.91 -24.62 0.29
C LEU A 92 8.77 -25.31 -0.78
N GLN A 93 8.21 -25.48 -1.96
CA GLN A 93 8.93 -26.01 -3.13
C GLN A 93 9.39 -24.86 -4.03
N ALA A 94 8.49 -23.94 -4.37
CA ALA A 94 8.79 -22.81 -5.23
C ALA A 94 7.85 -21.64 -4.96
N ILE A 95 8.34 -20.45 -5.25
CA ILE A 95 7.55 -19.23 -5.49
C ILE A 95 7.89 -18.77 -6.90
N THR A 96 6.89 -18.75 -7.77
CA THR A 96 7.05 -18.37 -9.18
C THR A 96 6.36 -17.04 -9.41
N TYR A 97 7.14 -16.06 -9.84
CA TYR A 97 6.65 -14.75 -10.27
C TYR A 97 6.40 -14.77 -11.78
N PRO A 98 5.51 -13.91 -12.29
CA PRO A 98 5.28 -13.76 -13.72
C PRO A 98 6.51 -13.20 -14.44
N GLU A 99 6.49 -13.21 -15.76
CA GLU A 99 7.47 -12.49 -16.55
C GLU A 99 7.31 -10.99 -16.33
N SER A 100 8.43 -10.29 -16.11
CA SER A 100 8.45 -8.84 -15.96
C SER A 100 8.50 -8.13 -17.31
N THR A 101 7.99 -6.92 -17.36
CA THR A 101 8.03 -6.03 -18.52
C THR A 101 9.06 -4.93 -18.34
N ASP A 102 9.58 -4.41 -19.46
CA ASP A 102 10.46 -3.26 -19.46
C ASP A 102 9.63 -1.96 -19.35
N PHE A 103 9.91 -1.14 -18.35
CA PHE A 103 9.26 0.14 -18.11
C PHE A 103 10.28 1.27 -18.10
N GLN A 104 10.12 2.27 -18.98
CA GLN A 104 11.02 3.42 -19.06
C GLN A 104 10.56 4.51 -18.11
N LEU A 105 11.20 4.60 -16.95
CA LEU A 105 10.97 5.69 -16.00
C LEU A 105 11.72 6.95 -16.45
N VAL A 106 11.06 8.11 -16.35
CA VAL A 106 11.65 9.40 -16.75
C VAL A 106 12.89 9.71 -15.91
N GLY A 107 14.02 9.97 -16.60
CA GLY A 107 15.29 10.29 -15.95
C GLY A 107 16.17 9.08 -15.61
N TRP A 108 15.73 7.86 -15.95
CA TRP A 108 16.55 6.66 -15.82
C TRP A 108 17.17 6.28 -17.16
N GLU A 109 18.43 5.84 -17.13
CA GLU A 109 19.17 5.46 -18.35
C GLU A 109 18.68 4.11 -18.90
N GLU A 110 18.41 3.15 -18.01
CA GLU A 110 17.94 1.81 -18.38
C GLU A 110 16.49 1.60 -17.93
N PRO A 111 15.70 0.82 -18.71
CA PRO A 111 14.35 0.47 -18.31
C PRO A 111 14.37 -0.37 -17.03
N LEU A 112 13.38 -0.13 -16.15
CA LEU A 112 13.12 -0.95 -14.99
C LEU A 112 12.40 -2.23 -15.40
N LEU A 113 12.65 -3.33 -14.68
CA LEU A 113 11.85 -4.54 -14.76
C LEU A 113 10.70 -4.43 -13.76
N VAL A 114 9.46 -4.47 -14.26
CA VAL A 114 8.27 -4.23 -13.45
C VAL A 114 7.18 -5.29 -13.68
N PHE A 115 6.24 -5.36 -12.73
CA PHE A 115 4.93 -5.98 -12.90
C PHE A 115 3.88 -4.88 -12.97
N GLU A 116 2.91 -5.02 -13.88
CA GLU A 116 1.90 -4.02 -14.19
C GLU A 116 0.48 -4.60 -14.07
N HIS A 117 -0.52 -3.72 -13.89
CA HIS A 117 -1.95 -4.02 -13.87
C HIS A 117 -2.36 -5.09 -12.87
N GLU A 118 -2.48 -6.31 -13.35
CA GLU A 118 -2.78 -7.50 -12.54
C GLU A 118 -1.80 -8.61 -12.87
N PHE A 119 -1.38 -9.34 -11.86
CA PHE A 119 -0.49 -10.49 -12.04
C PHE A 119 -0.68 -11.51 -10.93
N THR A 120 -0.26 -12.74 -11.19
CA THR A 120 -0.37 -13.85 -10.25
C THR A 120 1.00 -14.35 -9.85
N ILE A 121 1.20 -14.55 -8.55
CA ILE A 121 2.35 -15.24 -7.98
C ILE A 121 1.89 -16.64 -7.58
N GLU A 122 2.57 -17.68 -8.08
CA GLU A 122 2.27 -19.06 -7.75
C GLU A 122 3.21 -19.57 -6.64
N VAL A 123 2.62 -20.26 -5.67
CA VAL A 123 3.35 -20.88 -4.56
C VAL A 123 3.10 -22.38 -4.57
N GLN A 124 4.13 -23.17 -4.72
CA GLN A 124 4.05 -24.62 -4.65
C GLN A 124 4.50 -25.12 -3.27
N LEU A 125 3.63 -25.87 -2.63
CA LEU A 125 3.83 -26.44 -1.30
C LEU A 125 3.66 -27.96 -1.34
N THR A 126 4.50 -28.67 -0.59
CA THR A 126 4.27 -30.09 -0.30
C THR A 126 3.65 -30.25 1.06
N LEU A 127 2.61 -31.07 1.13
CA LEU A 127 1.91 -31.44 2.36
C LEU A 127 2.55 -32.67 2.99
N GLY A 128 3.15 -32.51 4.17
CA GLY A 128 3.77 -33.63 4.89
C GLY A 128 2.75 -34.62 5.45
N ALA A 129 3.19 -35.85 5.66
CA ALA A 129 2.34 -36.95 6.14
C ALA A 129 1.76 -36.73 7.57
N GLY A 130 2.31 -35.78 8.32
CA GLY A 130 1.88 -35.47 9.69
C GLY A 130 0.86 -34.33 9.80
N LEU A 131 0.33 -33.82 8.68
CA LEU A 131 -0.71 -32.79 8.70
C LEU A 131 -2.03 -33.38 9.22
N THR A 132 -2.67 -32.64 10.11
CA THR A 132 -4.02 -32.95 10.57
C THR A 132 -5.06 -32.40 9.60
N THR A 133 -6.21 -33.06 9.51
CA THR A 133 -7.35 -32.58 8.73
C THR A 133 -7.86 -31.25 9.31
N GLY A 134 -8.21 -30.31 8.44
CA GLY A 134 -8.78 -29.02 8.81
C GLY A 134 -8.24 -27.87 7.96
N GLU A 135 -8.62 -26.67 8.32
CA GLU A 135 -8.14 -25.45 7.69
C GLU A 135 -6.70 -25.15 8.13
N ILE A 136 -5.86 -24.75 7.18
CA ILE A 136 -4.48 -24.36 7.44
C ILE A 136 -4.30 -22.90 7.02
N VAL A 137 -3.97 -22.05 7.97
CA VAL A 137 -3.64 -20.64 7.71
C VAL A 137 -2.13 -20.53 7.50
N ILE A 138 -1.72 -19.93 6.39
CA ILE A 138 -0.33 -19.66 6.05
C ILE A 138 -0.10 -18.15 6.08
N PRO A 139 0.46 -17.58 7.16
CA PRO A 139 0.78 -16.17 7.19
C PRO A 139 1.84 -15.80 6.16
N GLY A 140 1.65 -14.66 5.49
CA GLY A 140 2.58 -14.13 4.51
C GLY A 140 2.79 -12.62 4.62
N VAL A 141 3.93 -12.16 4.12
CA VAL A 141 4.25 -10.74 3.94
C VAL A 141 4.57 -10.52 2.47
N PHE A 142 3.88 -9.58 1.86
CA PHE A 142 4.11 -9.14 0.49
C PHE A 142 4.75 -7.77 0.51
N LEU A 143 6.07 -7.72 0.29
CA LEU A 143 6.85 -6.50 0.19
C LEU A 143 6.94 -6.10 -1.28
N TYR A 144 6.68 -4.82 -1.58
CA TYR A 144 6.81 -4.27 -2.92
C TYR A 144 7.12 -2.77 -2.87
N GLN A 145 7.70 -2.25 -3.96
CA GLN A 145 7.87 -0.83 -4.19
C GLN A 145 7.03 -0.41 -5.39
N ALA A 146 6.00 0.39 -5.13
CA ALA A 146 5.16 0.97 -6.17
C ALA A 146 5.81 2.21 -6.79
N CYS A 147 5.66 2.37 -8.09
CA CYS A 147 6.09 3.55 -8.84
C CYS A 147 4.97 4.01 -9.78
N ASP A 148 4.90 5.31 -10.05
CA ASP A 148 4.19 5.87 -11.18
C ASP A 148 5.17 6.20 -12.32
N ASP A 149 4.75 7.01 -13.31
CA ASP A 149 5.58 7.42 -14.45
C ASP A 149 6.73 8.37 -14.09
N ARG A 150 6.83 8.83 -12.85
CA ARG A 150 7.76 9.89 -12.38
C ARG A 150 8.57 9.51 -11.16
N ILE A 151 7.94 8.86 -10.19
CA ILE A 151 8.57 8.57 -8.89
C ILE A 151 8.26 7.16 -8.41
N CYS A 152 9.18 6.61 -7.62
CA CYS A 152 8.91 5.43 -6.81
C CYS A 152 8.55 5.84 -5.38
N PHE A 153 7.50 5.23 -4.85
CA PHE A 153 7.05 5.45 -3.49
C PHE A 153 7.88 4.62 -2.50
N PRO A 154 7.85 4.94 -1.20
CA PRO A 154 8.45 4.07 -0.20
C PRO A 154 7.89 2.63 -0.28
N PRO A 155 8.68 1.61 0.05
CA PRO A 155 8.22 0.21 0.02
C PRO A 155 7.08 -0.01 1.04
N LYS A 156 6.28 -0.99 0.78
CA LYS A 156 5.08 -1.32 1.56
C LYS A 156 4.98 -2.81 1.86
#